data_153983b2463e345055262a9a85804a01
#
_entry.id   153983b2463e345055262a9a85804a01
#
_cell.length_a   1.000
_cell.length_b   1.000
_cell.length_c   1.000
_cell.angle_alpha   90.00
_cell.angle_beta   90.00
_cell.angle_gamma   90.00
#
_symmetry.space_group_name_H-M   'P 1'
#
loop_
_entity.id
_entity.type
_entity.pdbx_description
1 polymer ?
#
loop_
_entity_poly.entity_id
_entity_poly.type
_entity_poly.pdbx_seq_one_letter_code
_entity_poly.pdbx_strand_id
1 'polypeptide(L)'
;MIITDVQVRHFLSTTRRHSDSAGHAHPGPPHQVKTSILTLRTEDGHEGHSITVPEIVRPHVIDKYVKTVLIGQDHRDRERLWHDLAHWQRGSAAQLSDRTLAAVDVALWDLAGRTLNQPVHKLIGGYRDKIRAYGSIMCGDEQEGGLATPEDYGRFAETLVARGYKGIKLHTWMPPVSWAPDVRMDLKAC
;
A
#
# COMPACT_ATOMS: atom_id res chain seq x y z
N MET A 1 26.63 0.44 7.79
CA MET A 1 25.73 -0.28 8.73
C MET A 1 25.20 -1.53 8.04
N ILE A 2 25.58 -2.67 8.59
CA ILE A 2 25.37 -3.97 7.95
C ILE A 2 24.01 -4.54 8.34
N ILE A 3 23.25 -5.05 7.37
CA ILE A 3 21.99 -5.76 7.61
C ILE A 3 22.32 -7.12 8.22
N THR A 4 21.79 -7.39 9.41
CA THR A 4 22.04 -8.63 10.15
C THR A 4 20.84 -9.56 10.18
N ASP A 5 19.63 -9.04 9.95
CA ASP A 5 18.42 -9.85 9.98
C ASP A 5 17.30 -9.30 9.08
N VAL A 6 16.47 -10.22 8.60
CA VAL A 6 15.24 -9.95 7.85
C VAL A 6 14.13 -10.79 8.47
N GLN A 7 13.17 -10.15 9.09
CA GLN A 7 12.05 -10.80 9.78
C GLN A 7 10.72 -10.51 9.13
N VAL A 8 9.81 -11.48 9.20
CA VAL A 8 8.41 -11.28 8.86
C VAL A 8 7.55 -11.63 10.08
N ARG A 9 6.69 -10.70 10.47
CA ARG A 9 5.70 -10.93 11.52
C ARG A 9 4.29 -10.76 10.95
N HIS A 10 3.39 -11.64 11.33
CA HIS A 10 1.99 -11.60 10.93
C HIS A 10 1.11 -11.15 12.09
N PHE A 11 0.14 -10.31 11.77
CA PHE A 11 -0.85 -9.79 12.72
C PHE A 11 -2.25 -10.06 12.21
N LEU A 12 -3.18 -10.29 13.12
CA LEU A 12 -4.60 -10.22 12.82
C LEU A 12 -5.10 -8.81 13.13
N SER A 13 -5.78 -8.21 12.19
CA SER A 13 -6.44 -6.92 12.38
C SER A 13 -7.89 -7.00 11.89
N THR A 14 -8.76 -6.24 12.54
CA THR A 14 -10.14 -6.13 12.09
C THR A 14 -10.25 -5.00 11.08
N THR A 15 -10.86 -5.27 9.93
CA THR A 15 -11.17 -4.26 8.92
C THR A 15 -12.64 -4.34 8.52
N ARG A 16 -13.16 -3.22 8.02
CA ARG A 16 -14.45 -3.16 7.32
C ARG A 16 -14.29 -3.02 5.81
N ARG A 17 -13.05 -3.03 5.32
CA ARG A 17 -12.74 -2.90 3.91
C ARG A 17 -12.84 -4.25 3.22
N HIS A 18 -13.80 -4.40 2.32
CA HIS A 18 -13.95 -5.52 1.41
C HIS A 18 -13.41 -5.16 0.04
N SER A 19 -12.75 -6.09 -0.63
CA SER A 19 -12.29 -5.89 -2.02
C SER A 19 -13.12 -6.74 -2.96
N ASP A 20 -13.49 -6.16 -4.10
CA ASP A 20 -14.13 -6.88 -5.19
C ASP A 20 -13.10 -7.54 -6.13
N SER A 21 -13.58 -8.24 -7.14
CA SER A 21 -12.74 -8.91 -8.14
C SER A 21 -11.93 -7.93 -9.03
N ALA A 22 -12.35 -6.67 -9.12
CA ALA A 22 -11.65 -5.62 -9.84
C ALA A 22 -10.59 -4.90 -8.97
N GLY A 23 -10.48 -5.28 -7.68
CA GLY A 23 -9.51 -4.72 -6.74
C GLY A 23 -9.94 -3.41 -6.08
N HIS A 24 -11.19 -3.01 -6.24
CA HIS A 24 -11.75 -1.87 -5.54
C HIS A 24 -12.13 -2.24 -4.11
N ALA A 25 -12.17 -1.25 -3.25
CA ALA A 25 -12.47 -1.45 -1.84
C ALA A 25 -13.80 -0.80 -1.46
N HIS A 26 -14.60 -1.53 -0.72
CA HIS A 26 -15.92 -1.11 -0.25
C HIS A 26 -16.03 -1.26 1.26
N PRO A 27 -16.80 -0.42 1.94
CA PRO A 27 -17.22 -0.67 3.31
C PRO A 27 -18.09 -1.94 3.39
N GLY A 28 -17.95 -2.66 4.51
CA GLY A 28 -18.76 -3.87 4.76
C GLY A 28 -18.70 -4.27 6.23
N PRO A 29 -19.25 -5.44 6.59
CA PRO A 29 -19.20 -5.94 7.94
C PRO A 29 -17.76 -6.15 8.40
N PRO A 30 -17.45 -5.99 9.70
CA PRO A 30 -16.12 -6.24 10.23
C PRO A 30 -15.67 -7.68 9.96
N HIS A 31 -14.44 -7.85 9.49
CA HIS A 31 -13.82 -9.18 9.35
C HIS A 31 -12.33 -9.12 9.68
N GLN A 32 -11.76 -10.27 9.96
CA GLN A 32 -10.33 -10.40 10.28
C GLN A 32 -9.51 -10.53 9.00
N VAL A 33 -8.41 -9.76 8.94
CA VAL A 33 -7.42 -9.88 7.88
C VAL A 33 -6.04 -10.11 8.49
N LYS A 34 -5.20 -10.86 7.78
CA LYS A 34 -3.78 -10.98 8.13
C LYS A 34 -3.00 -9.85 7.46
N THR A 35 -2.29 -9.09 8.29
CA THR A 35 -1.33 -8.09 7.85
C THR A 35 0.06 -8.57 8.21
N SER A 36 1.04 -8.28 7.39
CA SER A 36 2.44 -8.64 7.62
C SER A 36 3.30 -7.41 7.71
N ILE A 37 4.30 -7.45 8.59
CA ILE A 37 5.38 -6.48 8.63
C ILE A 37 6.67 -7.20 8.28
N LEU A 38 7.32 -6.75 7.21
CA LEU A 38 8.69 -7.09 6.88
C LEU A 38 9.59 -6.09 7.60
N THR A 39 10.56 -6.59 8.36
CA THR A 39 11.53 -5.79 9.11
C THR A 39 12.94 -6.16 8.69
N LEU A 40 13.73 -5.17 8.33
CA LEU A 40 15.17 -5.26 8.16
C LEU A 40 15.84 -4.72 9.41
N ARG A 41 16.83 -5.41 9.95
CA ARG A 41 17.59 -4.97 11.11
C ARG A 41 19.08 -4.88 10.80
N THR A 42 19.74 -3.83 11.31
CA THR A 42 21.17 -3.64 11.22
C THR A 42 21.89 -4.06 12.50
N GLU A 43 23.21 -4.20 12.41
CA GLU A 43 24.11 -4.58 13.53
C GLU A 43 24.04 -3.61 14.72
N ASP A 44 23.74 -2.33 14.47
CA ASP A 44 23.60 -1.28 15.48
C ASP A 44 22.15 -1.09 15.96
N GLY A 45 21.25 -1.99 15.56
CA GLY A 45 19.88 -2.08 16.07
C GLY A 45 18.85 -1.19 15.36
N HIS A 46 19.21 -0.47 14.30
CA HIS A 46 18.21 0.22 13.49
C HIS A 46 17.32 -0.77 12.75
N GLU A 47 16.07 -0.39 12.59
CA GLU A 47 15.06 -1.20 11.90
C GLU A 47 14.38 -0.39 10.81
N GLY A 48 14.16 -1.01 9.65
CA GLY A 48 13.31 -0.50 8.57
C GLY A 48 12.15 -1.45 8.31
N HIS A 49 10.98 -0.91 8.02
CA HIS A 49 9.74 -1.68 7.96
C HIS A 49 8.97 -1.46 6.66
N SER A 50 8.27 -2.51 6.24
CA SER A 50 7.25 -2.45 5.20
C SER A 50 6.00 -3.20 5.65
N ILE A 51 4.83 -2.57 5.50
CA ILE A 51 3.54 -3.20 5.78
C ILE A 51 3.00 -3.81 4.50
N THR A 52 2.59 -5.08 4.56
CA THR A 52 2.12 -5.84 3.41
C THR A 52 1.18 -6.97 3.84
N VAL A 53 0.96 -7.96 2.99
CA VAL A 53 0.14 -9.15 3.27
C VAL A 53 0.99 -10.43 3.21
N PRO A 54 0.57 -11.51 3.87
CA PRO A 54 1.36 -12.76 3.97
C PRO A 54 1.78 -13.34 2.63
N GLU A 55 0.93 -13.24 1.62
CA GLU A 55 1.15 -13.81 0.28
C GLU A 55 2.34 -13.16 -0.44
N ILE A 56 2.67 -11.91 -0.08
CA ILE A 56 3.78 -11.15 -0.66
C ILE A 56 5.11 -11.51 0.01
N VAL A 57 5.09 -11.71 1.33
CA VAL A 57 6.30 -11.96 2.14
C VAL A 57 6.33 -13.37 2.71
N ARG A 58 6.15 -14.35 1.84
CA ARG A 58 6.16 -15.77 2.22
C ARG A 58 7.52 -16.16 2.84
N PRO A 59 7.55 -16.81 4.02
CA PRO A 59 8.79 -17.08 4.75
C PRO A 59 9.86 -17.78 3.90
N HIS A 60 9.50 -18.81 3.14
CA HIS A 60 10.45 -19.52 2.30
C HIS A 60 11.06 -18.66 1.17
N VAL A 61 10.31 -17.65 0.67
CA VAL A 61 10.83 -16.70 -0.34
C VAL A 61 11.79 -15.72 0.31
N ILE A 62 11.45 -15.22 1.50
CA ILE A 62 12.31 -14.33 2.27
C ILE A 62 13.61 -15.04 2.64
N ASP A 63 13.54 -16.25 3.17
CA ASP A 63 14.72 -17.00 3.59
C ASP A 63 15.63 -17.37 2.41
N LYS A 64 15.03 -17.85 1.30
CA LYS A 64 15.80 -18.34 0.15
C LYS A 64 16.41 -17.24 -0.71
N TYR A 65 15.69 -16.14 -0.90
CA TYR A 65 16.08 -15.12 -1.87
C TYR A 65 16.48 -13.79 -1.21
N VAL A 66 15.63 -13.28 -0.30
CA VAL A 66 15.85 -11.94 0.26
C VAL A 66 17.00 -11.95 1.25
N LYS A 67 17.02 -12.87 2.21
CA LYS A 67 18.12 -12.97 3.18
C LYS A 67 19.46 -13.25 2.52
N THR A 68 19.48 -14.09 1.48
CA THR A 68 20.70 -14.43 0.75
C THR A 68 21.36 -13.20 0.13
N VAL A 69 20.56 -12.23 -0.32
CA VAL A 69 21.07 -11.00 -0.92
C VAL A 69 21.39 -9.94 0.12
N LEU A 70 20.56 -9.79 1.15
CA LEU A 70 20.63 -8.63 2.05
C LEU A 70 21.55 -8.82 3.26
N ILE A 71 21.60 -10.04 3.83
CA ILE A 71 22.37 -10.26 5.06
C ILE A 71 23.87 -10.10 4.77
N GLY A 72 24.54 -9.34 5.63
CA GLY A 72 25.96 -9.03 5.49
C GLY A 72 26.26 -7.85 4.55
N GLN A 73 25.23 -7.23 3.97
CA GLN A 73 25.36 -6.08 3.08
C GLN A 73 25.10 -4.75 3.79
N ASP A 74 25.74 -3.69 3.31
CA ASP A 74 25.45 -2.34 3.77
C ASP A 74 24.13 -1.84 3.18
N HIS A 75 23.17 -1.47 4.07
CA HIS A 75 21.86 -1.00 3.65
C HIS A 75 21.89 0.28 2.80
N ARG A 76 23.00 1.03 2.82
CA ARG A 76 23.16 2.26 2.02
C ARG A 76 23.33 1.98 0.53
N ASP A 77 23.73 0.76 0.17
CA ASP A 77 23.89 0.34 -1.23
C ASP A 77 22.56 -0.10 -1.86
N ARG A 78 21.45 0.61 -1.58
CA ARG A 78 20.09 0.22 -1.96
C ARG A 78 19.92 -0.14 -3.43
N GLU A 79 20.49 0.68 -4.33
CA GLU A 79 20.39 0.45 -5.78
C GLU A 79 21.03 -0.87 -6.18
N ARG A 80 22.19 -1.17 -5.62
CA ARG A 80 22.87 -2.45 -5.85
C ARG A 80 22.06 -3.61 -5.31
N LEU A 81 21.57 -3.50 -4.06
CA LEU A 81 20.77 -4.54 -3.41
C LEU A 81 19.47 -4.81 -4.18
N TRP A 82 18.81 -3.76 -4.65
CA TRP A 82 17.62 -3.88 -5.49
C TRP A 82 17.95 -4.59 -6.81
N HIS A 83 19.03 -4.19 -7.47
CA HIS A 83 19.49 -4.81 -8.71
C HIS A 83 19.80 -6.31 -8.53
N ASP A 84 20.48 -6.67 -7.44
CA ASP A 84 20.82 -8.06 -7.13
C ASP A 84 19.55 -8.89 -6.86
N LEU A 85 18.58 -8.35 -6.13
CA LEU A 85 17.26 -8.98 -5.94
C LEU A 85 16.50 -9.16 -7.27
N ALA A 86 16.49 -8.14 -8.13
CA ALA A 86 15.87 -8.21 -9.44
C ALA A 86 16.57 -9.23 -10.37
N HIS A 87 17.88 -9.42 -10.21
CA HIS A 87 18.59 -10.48 -10.92
C HIS A 87 18.14 -11.87 -10.43
N TRP A 88 18.05 -12.09 -9.11
CA TRP A 88 17.54 -13.33 -8.54
C TRP A 88 16.08 -13.62 -8.91
N GLN A 89 15.28 -12.58 -9.10
CA GLN A 89 13.89 -12.72 -9.54
C GLN A 89 13.76 -13.54 -10.83
N ARG A 90 14.65 -13.31 -11.80
CA ARG A 90 14.64 -14.02 -13.09
C ARG A 90 14.82 -15.53 -12.93
N GLY A 91 15.65 -15.95 -11.96
CA GLY A 91 15.91 -17.36 -11.66
C GLY A 91 14.95 -17.99 -10.64
N SER A 92 14.01 -17.22 -10.11
CA SER A 92 13.14 -17.66 -9.01
C SER A 92 11.88 -18.43 -9.44
N ALA A 93 11.67 -18.65 -10.75
CA ALA A 93 10.44 -19.21 -11.29
C ALA A 93 9.17 -18.50 -10.76
N ALA A 94 9.18 -17.17 -10.77
CA ALA A 94 8.13 -16.28 -10.28
C ALA A 94 7.86 -16.36 -8.76
N GLN A 95 8.67 -17.05 -7.98
CA GLN A 95 8.50 -17.08 -6.51
C GLN A 95 8.84 -15.74 -5.86
N LEU A 96 9.90 -15.06 -6.31
CA LEU A 96 10.25 -13.70 -5.90
C LEU A 96 9.48 -12.72 -6.78
N SER A 97 8.33 -12.27 -6.32
CA SER A 97 7.44 -11.40 -7.10
C SER A 97 7.87 -9.93 -7.05
N ASP A 98 7.40 -9.12 -8.02
CA ASP A 98 7.57 -7.65 -8.00
C ASP A 98 7.04 -7.03 -6.71
N ARG A 99 5.95 -7.56 -6.17
CA ARG A 99 5.38 -7.11 -4.91
C ARG A 99 6.30 -7.41 -3.72
N THR A 100 7.02 -8.53 -3.76
CA THR A 100 8.04 -8.86 -2.75
C THR A 100 9.23 -7.91 -2.85
N LEU A 101 9.72 -7.64 -4.07
CA LEU A 101 10.77 -6.64 -4.30
C LEU A 101 10.36 -5.26 -3.80
N ALA A 102 9.15 -4.82 -4.12
CA ALA A 102 8.62 -3.54 -3.64
C ALA A 102 8.53 -3.47 -2.11
N ALA A 103 8.11 -4.55 -1.45
CA ALA A 103 8.07 -4.60 0.01
C ALA A 103 9.46 -4.48 0.64
N VAL A 104 10.46 -5.13 0.04
CA VAL A 104 11.86 -5.01 0.49
C VAL A 104 12.42 -3.61 0.24
N ASP A 105 12.15 -3.03 -0.93
CA ASP A 105 12.60 -1.68 -1.28
C ASP A 105 12.03 -0.62 -0.32
N VAL A 106 10.74 -0.70 -0.01
CA VAL A 106 10.11 0.18 1.00
C VAL A 106 10.78 0.05 2.36
N ALA A 107 11.11 -1.18 2.79
CA ALA A 107 11.80 -1.40 4.06
C ALA A 107 13.24 -0.85 4.05
N LEU A 108 13.96 -0.93 2.93
CA LEU A 108 15.29 -0.32 2.76
C LEU A 108 15.23 1.21 2.80
N TRP A 109 14.21 1.81 2.18
CA TRP A 109 14.00 3.27 2.26
C TRP A 109 13.61 3.73 3.68
N ASP A 110 12.74 2.98 4.39
CA ASP A 110 12.39 3.28 5.78
C ASP A 110 13.64 3.17 6.69
N LEU A 111 14.45 2.14 6.49
CA LEU A 111 15.73 1.98 7.21
C LEU A 111 16.68 3.16 6.95
N ALA A 112 16.81 3.59 5.70
CA ALA A 112 17.64 4.75 5.35
C ALA A 112 17.11 6.04 6.01
N GLY A 113 15.80 6.26 5.99
CA GLY A 113 15.18 7.40 6.65
C GLY A 113 15.46 7.43 8.15
N ARG A 114 15.33 6.29 8.83
CA ARG A 114 15.57 6.15 10.27
C ARG A 114 17.05 6.32 10.63
N THR A 115 17.94 5.69 9.90
CA THR A 115 19.39 5.79 10.16
C THR A 115 19.94 7.19 9.94
N LEU A 116 19.39 7.94 8.98
CA LEU A 116 19.78 9.32 8.69
C LEU A 116 18.93 10.36 9.46
N ASN A 117 17.95 9.90 10.23
CA ASN A 117 16.96 10.76 10.90
C ASN A 117 16.34 11.79 9.95
N GLN A 118 15.98 11.34 8.74
CA GLN A 118 15.38 12.16 7.70
C GLN A 118 14.14 11.48 7.12
N PRO A 119 13.08 12.22 6.84
CA PRO A 119 11.94 11.65 6.11
C PRO A 119 12.34 11.25 4.70
N VAL A 120 11.85 10.12 4.23
CA VAL A 120 12.21 9.53 2.92
C VAL A 120 12.05 10.53 1.77
N HIS A 121 10.98 11.35 1.78
CA HIS A 121 10.79 12.36 0.72
C HIS A 121 11.92 13.39 0.62
N LYS A 122 12.66 13.66 1.71
CA LYS A 122 13.85 14.52 1.68
C LYS A 122 15.05 13.77 1.08
N LEU A 123 15.18 12.47 1.36
CA LEU A 123 16.26 11.65 0.82
C LEU A 123 16.17 11.48 -0.70
N ILE A 124 14.96 11.41 -1.25
CA ILE A 124 14.72 11.29 -2.70
C ILE A 124 14.65 12.65 -3.43
N GLY A 125 14.97 13.75 -2.75
CA GLY A 125 14.94 15.09 -3.33
C GLY A 125 13.57 15.77 -3.18
N GLY A 126 13.24 16.20 -1.97
CA GLY A 126 11.95 16.81 -1.65
C GLY A 126 11.68 18.09 -2.44
N TYR A 127 10.62 18.08 -3.23
CA TYR A 127 10.15 19.23 -4.00
C TYR A 127 8.97 19.96 -3.34
N ARG A 128 8.08 19.22 -2.67
CA ARG A 128 6.87 19.77 -2.04
C ARG A 128 6.74 19.26 -0.61
N ASP A 129 6.36 20.15 0.31
CA ASP A 129 6.03 19.79 1.68
C ASP A 129 4.54 19.44 1.85
N LYS A 130 3.69 19.86 0.88
CA LYS A 130 2.26 19.57 0.86
C LYS A 130 1.83 19.16 -0.54
N ILE A 131 1.05 18.09 -0.62
CA ILE A 131 0.44 17.60 -1.86
C ILE A 131 -1.06 17.79 -1.74
N ARG A 132 -1.70 18.31 -2.80
CA ARG A 132 -3.16 18.41 -2.86
C ARG A 132 -3.76 17.02 -2.89
N ALA A 133 -4.72 16.77 -2.00
CA ALA A 133 -5.51 15.55 -1.99
C ALA A 133 -6.88 15.82 -2.63
N TYR A 134 -7.44 14.79 -3.23
CA TYR A 134 -8.86 14.74 -3.59
C TYR A 134 -9.56 13.66 -2.76
N GLY A 135 -10.86 13.83 -2.51
CA GLY A 135 -11.71 12.81 -1.95
C GLY A 135 -12.07 11.80 -3.05
N SER A 136 -11.67 10.55 -2.90
CA SER A 136 -12.08 9.48 -3.81
C SER A 136 -13.35 8.85 -3.27
N ILE A 137 -14.43 8.91 -4.03
CA ILE A 137 -15.76 8.42 -3.65
C ILE A 137 -16.07 7.16 -4.46
N MET A 138 -16.55 6.14 -3.76
CA MET A 138 -17.02 4.89 -4.36
C MET A 138 -18.41 4.56 -3.83
N CYS A 139 -19.18 3.78 -4.58
CA CYS A 139 -20.43 3.24 -4.09
C CYS A 139 -20.19 2.48 -2.77
N GLY A 140 -20.99 2.78 -1.76
CA GLY A 140 -20.84 2.19 -0.44
C GLY A 140 -19.96 2.95 0.56
N ASP A 141 -19.30 4.04 0.14
CA ASP A 141 -18.44 4.81 1.03
C ASP A 141 -19.21 5.50 2.16
N GLU A 142 -18.73 5.34 3.40
CA GLU A 142 -19.12 6.03 4.64
C GLU A 142 -20.63 6.06 4.98
N GLN A 143 -21.48 5.32 4.27
CA GLN A 143 -22.93 5.30 4.52
C GLN A 143 -23.44 3.88 4.75
N GLU A 144 -24.44 3.73 5.59
CA GLU A 144 -25.20 2.49 5.68
C GLU A 144 -25.95 2.30 4.36
N GLY A 145 -25.70 1.17 3.67
CA GLY A 145 -26.19 0.91 2.32
C GLY A 145 -25.40 1.60 1.20
N GLY A 146 -24.42 2.43 1.54
CA GLY A 146 -23.51 3.07 0.60
C GLY A 146 -24.10 4.22 -0.21
N LEU A 147 -23.31 4.74 -1.15
CA LEU A 147 -23.74 5.76 -2.10
C LEU A 147 -24.51 5.07 -3.24
N ALA A 148 -25.84 5.12 -3.23
CA ALA A 148 -26.68 4.35 -4.13
C ALA A 148 -27.34 5.18 -5.24
N THR A 149 -27.41 6.51 -5.07
CA THR A 149 -28.04 7.42 -6.03
C THR A 149 -27.13 8.62 -6.36
N PRO A 150 -27.33 9.29 -7.50
CA PRO A 150 -26.60 10.52 -7.82
C PRO A 150 -26.72 11.59 -6.72
N GLU A 151 -27.88 11.69 -6.09
CA GLU A 151 -28.13 12.63 -4.99
C GLU A 151 -27.31 12.28 -3.74
N ASP A 152 -27.05 10.99 -3.48
CA ASP A 152 -26.17 10.54 -2.39
C ASP A 152 -24.74 11.01 -2.66
N TYR A 153 -24.27 10.85 -3.90
CA TYR A 153 -22.94 11.35 -4.30
C TYR A 153 -22.82 12.86 -4.12
N GLY A 154 -23.86 13.62 -4.52
CA GLY A 154 -23.91 15.07 -4.32
C GLY A 154 -23.79 15.46 -2.85
N ARG A 155 -24.60 14.89 -1.98
CA ARG A 155 -24.56 15.14 -0.52
C ARG A 155 -23.20 14.75 0.08
N PHE A 156 -22.62 13.63 -0.36
CA PHE A 156 -21.32 13.22 0.15
C PHE A 156 -20.19 14.13 -0.35
N ALA A 157 -20.28 14.61 -1.60
CA ALA A 157 -19.36 15.60 -2.14
C ALA A 157 -19.36 16.90 -1.33
N GLU A 158 -20.54 17.41 -0.91
CA GLU A 158 -20.66 18.58 -0.02
C GLU A 158 -19.90 18.32 1.30
N THR A 159 -20.02 17.13 1.87
CA THR A 159 -19.27 16.74 3.08
C THR A 159 -17.76 16.79 2.87
N LEU A 160 -17.27 16.33 1.72
CA LEU A 160 -15.85 16.38 1.39
C LEU A 160 -15.35 17.81 1.19
N VAL A 161 -16.14 18.66 0.55
CA VAL A 161 -15.85 20.10 0.42
C VAL A 161 -15.77 20.77 1.78
N ALA A 162 -16.71 20.46 2.68
CA ALA A 162 -16.69 20.96 4.06
C ALA A 162 -15.45 20.51 4.84
N ARG A 163 -14.92 19.30 4.56
CA ARG A 163 -13.65 18.79 5.10
C ARG A 163 -12.41 19.44 4.47
N GLY A 164 -12.57 20.30 3.47
CA GLY A 164 -11.49 21.08 2.84
C GLY A 164 -10.90 20.46 1.57
N TYR A 165 -11.44 19.37 1.04
CA TYR A 165 -11.00 18.81 -0.25
C TYR A 165 -11.34 19.80 -1.38
N LYS A 166 -10.41 19.93 -2.33
CA LYS A 166 -10.55 20.83 -3.51
C LYS A 166 -10.79 20.08 -4.82
N GLY A 167 -10.84 18.76 -4.74
CA GLY A 167 -11.15 17.88 -5.85
C GLY A 167 -11.82 16.62 -5.33
N ILE A 168 -12.68 16.06 -6.17
CA ILE A 168 -13.42 14.83 -5.87
C ILE A 168 -13.24 13.90 -7.07
N LYS A 169 -13.00 12.61 -6.80
CA LYS A 169 -12.96 11.56 -7.82
C LYS A 169 -14.15 10.65 -7.61
N LEU A 170 -15.02 10.56 -8.60
CA LEU A 170 -16.20 9.70 -8.59
C LEU A 170 -15.88 8.33 -9.19
N HIS A 171 -16.42 7.28 -8.59
CA HIS A 171 -16.50 5.94 -9.13
C HIS A 171 -17.97 5.53 -9.12
N THR A 172 -18.62 5.61 -10.28
CA THR A 172 -20.06 5.36 -10.44
C THR A 172 -20.32 3.96 -10.99
N TRP A 173 -19.30 3.30 -11.49
CA TRP A 173 -19.36 2.01 -12.16
C TRP A 173 -19.09 0.87 -11.19
N MET A 174 -20.02 0.54 -10.27
CA MET A 174 -19.77 -0.60 -9.40
C MET A 174 -21.06 -1.21 -8.83
N PRO A 175 -21.16 -2.54 -8.72
CA PRO A 175 -22.12 -3.15 -7.82
C PRO A 175 -21.85 -2.68 -6.39
N PRO A 176 -22.85 -2.38 -5.57
CA PRO A 176 -24.26 -2.76 -5.74
C PRO A 176 -25.17 -1.72 -6.40
N VAL A 177 -24.62 -0.72 -7.09
CA VAL A 177 -25.43 0.32 -7.74
C VAL A 177 -26.12 -0.27 -8.96
N SER A 178 -27.43 -0.45 -8.90
CA SER A 178 -28.23 -1.17 -9.92
C SER A 178 -28.32 -0.43 -11.26
N TRP A 179 -28.07 0.88 -11.29
CA TRP A 179 -28.09 1.71 -12.49
C TRP A 179 -26.75 1.80 -13.20
N ALA A 180 -25.65 1.37 -12.57
CA ALA A 180 -24.33 1.45 -13.16
C ALA A 180 -24.00 0.20 -14.04
N PRO A 181 -23.27 0.35 -15.16
CA PRO A 181 -22.93 1.63 -15.75
C PRO A 181 -24.08 2.23 -16.57
N ASP A 182 -24.45 3.47 -16.36
CA ASP A 182 -25.38 4.23 -17.18
C ASP A 182 -24.88 5.67 -17.31
N VAL A 183 -24.49 6.06 -18.52
CA VAL A 183 -23.93 7.38 -18.82
C VAL A 183 -24.81 8.53 -18.37
N ARG A 184 -26.14 8.40 -18.47
CA ARG A 184 -27.07 9.46 -18.06
C ARG A 184 -27.11 9.63 -16.56
N MET A 185 -27.03 8.52 -15.83
CA MET A 185 -26.98 8.56 -14.36
C MET A 185 -25.61 8.99 -13.85
N ASP A 186 -24.56 8.59 -14.52
CA ASP A 186 -23.17 9.04 -14.24
C ASP A 186 -23.06 10.55 -14.41
N LEU A 187 -23.63 11.12 -15.50
CA LEU A 187 -23.67 12.57 -15.70
C LEU A 187 -24.49 13.32 -14.64
N LYS A 188 -25.52 12.71 -14.08
CA LYS A 188 -26.26 13.31 -12.97
C LYS A 188 -25.49 13.25 -11.64
N ALA A 189 -24.61 12.25 -11.46
CA ALA A 189 -23.77 12.13 -10.28
C ALA A 189 -22.61 13.14 -10.26
N CYS A 190 -22.23 13.66 -11.43
CA CYS A 190 -21.21 14.72 -11.57
C CYS A 190 -21.78 16.12 -11.37
#